data_958d43571fb78a3a9e6cabe0fc154e08
#
_entry.id   958d43571fb78a3a9e6cabe0fc154e08
#
_cell.length_a   1.000
_cell.length_b   1.000
_cell.length_c   1.000
_cell.angle_alpha   90.00
_cell.angle_beta   90.00
_cell.angle_gamma   90.00
#
_symmetry.space_group_name_H-M   'P 1'
#
loop_
_entity.id
_entity.type
_entity.pdbx_description
1 polymer ?
#
loop_
_entity_poly.entity_id
_entity_poly.type
_entity_poly.pdbx_seq_one_letter_code
_entity_poly.pdbx_strand_id
1 'polypeptide(L)'
;MTEAHIAQARKNYHADLLRSVLTINKNGVPTNADKDSKLSVRIAQGIAEQLESTTGERLAGQTSGSEFELINAQFLTNTFMRLEHMRPGKWEIKRIGNRNRMAIAAFEQYEHLIALERAAKYDPGLAAALGSDYTITPDVIIIQHLLSDGEINSPFPVVDDTVSRHAAIRESNGGNPLLHASISSKWTIRSDRSQNSRSEALNLIRNRKRHVPHSRS
;
A
#
# COMPACT_ATOMS: atom_id res chain seq x y z
N MET A 1 -23.21 19.19 16.73
CA MET A 1 -23.11 18.10 15.73
C MET A 1 -21.76 17.44 15.91
N THR A 2 -21.71 16.13 16.02
CA THR A 2 -20.46 15.38 16.14
C THR A 2 -19.77 15.37 14.78
N GLU A 3 -18.48 15.72 14.73
CA GLU A 3 -17.71 15.71 13.49
C GLU A 3 -17.59 14.28 12.93
N ALA A 4 -17.66 14.14 11.60
CA ALA A 4 -17.50 12.84 10.93
C ALA A 4 -16.10 12.25 11.20
N HIS A 5 -16.04 10.95 11.49
CA HIS A 5 -14.79 10.26 11.84
C HIS A 5 -13.69 10.44 10.79
N ILE A 6 -14.02 10.36 9.50
CA ILE A 6 -13.05 10.56 8.40
C ILE A 6 -12.51 12.00 8.39
N ALA A 7 -13.34 13.00 8.72
CA ALA A 7 -12.88 14.39 8.81
C ALA A 7 -11.85 14.56 9.94
N GLN A 8 -12.13 13.98 11.11
CA GLN A 8 -11.19 13.99 12.24
C GLN A 8 -9.91 13.23 11.92
N ALA A 9 -10.01 12.05 11.31
CA ALA A 9 -8.84 11.26 10.88
C ALA A 9 -7.96 12.03 9.89
N ARG A 10 -8.56 12.77 8.95
CA ARG A 10 -7.83 13.62 8.01
C ARG A 10 -7.11 14.76 8.72
N LYS A 11 -7.72 15.42 9.71
CA LYS A 11 -7.05 16.45 10.51
C LYS A 11 -5.83 15.89 11.25
N ASN A 12 -5.98 14.72 11.86
CA ASN A 12 -4.88 14.04 12.53
C ASN A 12 -3.75 13.69 11.55
N TYR A 13 -4.09 13.17 10.36
CA TYR A 13 -3.13 12.88 9.31
C TYR A 13 -2.33 14.12 8.88
N HIS A 14 -2.99 15.27 8.68
CA HIS A 14 -2.32 16.53 8.36
C HIS A 14 -1.40 16.99 9.50
N ALA A 15 -1.86 16.88 10.75
CA ALA A 15 -1.04 17.21 11.92
C ALA A 15 0.21 16.32 12.03
N ASP A 16 0.09 15.01 11.72
CA ASP A 16 1.21 14.08 11.72
C ASP A 16 2.22 14.42 10.62
N LEU A 17 1.75 14.77 9.42
CA LEU A 17 2.62 15.25 8.34
C LEU A 17 3.41 16.49 8.73
N LEU A 18 2.75 17.50 9.30
CA LEU A 18 3.36 18.76 9.73
C LEU A 18 4.37 18.57 10.87
N ARG A 19 4.08 17.66 11.78
CA ARG A 19 4.96 17.35 12.91
C ARG A 19 6.23 16.61 12.49
N SER A 20 6.11 15.70 11.52
CA SER A 20 7.16 14.70 11.26
C SER A 20 7.92 14.93 9.95
N VAL A 21 7.27 15.30 8.86
CA VAL A 21 7.90 15.25 7.54
C VAL A 21 7.74 16.51 6.69
N LEU A 22 6.64 17.26 6.82
CA LEU A 22 6.37 18.42 5.99
C LEU A 22 6.81 19.70 6.69
N THR A 23 7.99 20.19 6.31
CA THR A 23 8.53 21.48 6.77
C THR A 23 9.01 22.30 5.59
N ILE A 24 9.25 23.59 5.80
CA ILE A 24 9.82 24.51 4.81
C ILE A 24 11.26 24.83 5.26
N ASN A 25 12.24 24.66 4.37
CA ASN A 25 13.61 24.95 4.67
C ASN A 25 13.89 26.48 4.68
N LYS A 26 15.09 26.88 5.09
CA LYS A 26 15.51 28.30 5.16
C LYS A 26 15.42 29.06 3.81
N ASN A 27 15.38 28.34 2.70
CA ASN A 27 15.25 28.90 1.35
C ASN A 27 13.80 28.92 0.84
N GLY A 28 12.81 28.67 1.69
CA GLY A 28 11.40 28.63 1.32
C GLY A 28 10.98 27.39 0.52
N VAL A 29 11.82 26.34 0.48
CA VAL A 29 11.52 25.10 -0.27
C VAL A 29 10.98 24.04 0.66
N PRO A 30 9.76 23.50 0.41
CA PRO A 30 9.20 22.42 1.20
C PRO A 30 9.97 21.09 1.05
N THR A 31 9.95 20.27 2.08
CA THR A 31 10.72 19.01 2.16
C THR A 31 10.28 17.95 1.16
N ASN A 32 9.03 18.01 0.68
CA ASN A 32 8.49 17.13 -0.34
C ASN A 32 8.73 17.60 -1.78
N ALA A 33 9.40 18.76 -1.98
CA ALA A 33 9.74 19.25 -3.30
C ALA A 33 11.00 18.59 -3.88
N ASP A 34 11.03 18.44 -5.19
CA ASP A 34 12.26 18.31 -5.95
C ASP A 34 12.83 19.72 -6.17
N LYS A 35 13.93 20.04 -5.47
CA LYS A 35 14.55 21.37 -5.48
C LYS A 35 15.00 21.84 -6.88
N ASP A 36 15.28 20.90 -7.77
CA ASP A 36 15.79 21.15 -9.12
C ASP A 36 14.65 21.37 -10.14
N SER A 37 13.38 21.17 -9.70
CA SER A 37 12.17 21.38 -10.51
C SER A 37 11.34 22.55 -10.00
N LYS A 38 11.30 23.65 -10.75
CA LYS A 38 10.47 24.83 -10.41
C LYS A 38 9.00 24.47 -10.23
N LEU A 39 8.47 23.54 -11.05
CA LEU A 39 7.08 23.09 -10.96
C LEU A 39 6.84 22.30 -9.67
N SER A 40 7.75 21.40 -9.32
CA SER A 40 7.66 20.63 -8.07
C SER A 40 7.67 21.55 -6.85
N VAL A 41 8.58 22.51 -6.81
CA VAL A 41 8.67 23.50 -5.73
C VAL A 41 7.37 24.29 -5.61
N ARG A 42 6.81 24.77 -6.71
CA ARG A 42 5.56 25.54 -6.72
C ARG A 42 4.36 24.73 -6.23
N ILE A 43 4.23 23.46 -6.66
CA ILE A 43 3.18 22.57 -6.18
C ILE A 43 3.34 22.30 -4.68
N ALA A 44 4.55 21.98 -4.25
CA ALA A 44 4.85 21.73 -2.84
C ALA A 44 4.59 22.93 -1.94
N GLN A 45 4.89 24.14 -2.41
CA GLN A 45 4.57 25.39 -1.70
C GLN A 45 3.07 25.56 -1.51
N GLY A 46 2.25 25.36 -2.56
CA GLY A 46 0.79 25.44 -2.43
C GLY A 46 0.23 24.42 -1.43
N ILE A 47 0.79 23.22 -1.36
CA ILE A 47 0.41 22.22 -0.34
C ILE A 47 0.83 22.70 1.05
N ALA A 48 2.05 23.17 1.21
CA ALA A 48 2.58 23.64 2.50
C ALA A 48 1.79 24.84 3.04
N GLU A 49 1.40 25.77 2.16
CA GLU A 49 0.56 26.93 2.51
C GLU A 49 -0.84 26.48 2.98
N GLN A 50 -1.49 25.57 2.26
CA GLN A 50 -2.81 25.06 2.64
C GLN A 50 -2.81 24.28 3.96
N LEU A 51 -1.69 23.67 4.31
CA LEU A 51 -1.51 22.93 5.55
C LEU A 51 -0.86 23.78 6.67
N GLU A 52 -0.61 25.06 6.43
CA GLU A 52 0.02 25.98 7.40
C GLU A 52 1.38 25.46 7.92
N SER A 53 2.21 24.96 7.02
CA SER A 53 3.51 24.37 7.34
C SER A 53 4.49 25.43 7.86
N THR A 54 5.25 25.08 8.88
CA THR A 54 6.25 25.96 9.51
C THR A 54 7.67 25.66 9.02
N THR A 55 8.59 26.61 9.26
CA THR A 55 10.00 26.42 8.95
C THR A 55 10.62 25.39 9.90
N GLY A 56 11.33 24.40 9.34
CA GLY A 56 11.98 23.35 10.11
C GLY A 56 13.15 22.70 9.38
N GLU A 57 13.87 21.82 10.05
CA GLU A 57 14.96 21.06 9.45
C GLU A 57 14.44 19.91 8.59
N ARG A 58 15.14 19.69 7.49
CA ARG A 58 14.84 18.56 6.59
C ARG A 58 15.41 17.28 7.16
N LEU A 59 14.56 16.26 7.35
CA LEU A 59 15.01 14.91 7.60
C LEU A 59 15.73 14.33 6.36
N ALA A 60 16.62 13.37 6.57
CA ALA A 60 17.21 12.63 5.44
C ALA A 60 16.09 12.04 4.58
N GLY A 61 16.21 12.09 3.24
CA GLY A 61 15.14 11.69 2.32
C GLY A 61 14.62 10.27 2.51
N GLN A 62 15.50 9.35 2.93
CA GLN A 62 15.10 7.96 3.26
C GLN A 62 14.26 7.90 4.55
N THR A 63 14.59 8.70 5.54
CA THR A 63 13.84 8.80 6.80
C THR A 63 12.46 9.42 6.55
N SER A 64 12.37 10.49 5.76
CA SER A 64 11.10 11.14 5.41
C SER A 64 10.16 10.20 4.63
N GLY A 65 10.71 9.38 3.72
CA GLY A 65 9.92 8.38 2.99
C GLY A 65 9.34 7.32 3.91
N SER A 66 10.16 6.77 4.79
CA SER A 66 9.74 5.74 5.76
C SER A 66 8.72 6.28 6.76
N GLU A 67 8.88 7.52 7.21
CA GLU A 67 7.94 8.17 8.12
C GLU A 67 6.60 8.45 7.41
N PHE A 68 6.64 8.91 6.17
CA PHE A 68 5.44 9.10 5.35
C PHE A 68 4.66 7.79 5.14
N GLU A 69 5.35 6.67 4.90
CA GLU A 69 4.73 5.34 4.83
C GLU A 69 4.04 4.94 6.15
N LEU A 70 4.67 5.25 7.29
CA LEU A 70 4.10 4.98 8.61
C LEU A 70 2.83 5.80 8.85
N ILE A 71 2.85 7.10 8.55
CA ILE A 71 1.69 7.98 8.67
C ILE A 71 0.55 7.50 7.78
N ASN A 72 0.84 7.06 6.54
CA ASN A 72 -0.15 6.48 5.65
C ASN A 72 -0.77 5.19 6.20
N ALA A 73 0.05 4.29 6.75
CA ALA A 73 -0.45 3.06 7.36
C ALA A 73 -1.35 3.34 8.58
N GLN A 74 -0.97 4.30 9.42
CA GLN A 74 -1.78 4.73 10.58
C GLN A 74 -3.11 5.35 10.14
N PHE A 75 -3.10 6.21 9.11
CA PHE A 75 -4.32 6.79 8.57
C PHE A 75 -5.28 5.71 8.06
N LEU A 76 -4.77 4.72 7.31
CA LEU A 76 -5.57 3.59 6.84
C LEU A 76 -6.11 2.74 8.00
N THR A 77 -5.29 2.48 9.00
CA THR A 77 -5.74 1.76 10.21
C THR A 77 -6.85 2.52 10.93
N ASN A 78 -6.72 3.82 11.06
CA ASN A 78 -7.72 4.66 11.75
C ASN A 78 -8.99 4.88 10.93
N THR A 79 -8.99 4.61 9.64
CA THR A 79 -10.14 4.82 8.74
C THR A 79 -10.71 3.52 8.20
N PHE A 80 -9.95 2.75 7.44
CA PHE A 80 -10.42 1.52 6.80
C PHE A 80 -10.92 0.47 7.80
N MET A 81 -10.18 0.26 8.91
CA MET A 81 -10.58 -0.70 9.94
C MET A 81 -11.89 -0.32 10.67
N ARG A 82 -12.30 0.94 10.61
CA ARG A 82 -13.60 1.40 11.16
C ARG A 82 -14.79 1.13 10.25
N LEU A 83 -14.54 0.63 9.04
CA LEU A 83 -15.58 0.32 8.06
C LEU A 83 -16.07 -1.13 8.15
N GLU A 84 -15.77 -1.87 9.22
CA GLU A 84 -16.13 -3.28 9.40
C GLU A 84 -17.64 -3.52 9.21
N HIS A 85 -18.49 -2.61 9.70
CA HIS A 85 -19.95 -2.67 9.52
C HIS A 85 -20.41 -2.57 8.06
N MET A 86 -19.57 -1.98 7.17
CA MET A 86 -19.84 -1.88 5.72
C MET A 86 -19.06 -2.92 4.91
N ARG A 87 -17.96 -3.43 5.46
CA ARG A 87 -17.05 -4.39 4.83
C ARG A 87 -16.64 -5.45 5.83
N PRO A 88 -17.55 -6.35 6.20
CA PRO A 88 -17.26 -7.43 7.15
C PRO A 88 -16.12 -8.31 6.61
N GLY A 89 -15.27 -8.79 7.51
CA GLY A 89 -14.13 -9.64 7.17
C GLY A 89 -12.96 -9.44 8.15
N LYS A 90 -11.95 -10.29 8.02
CA LYS A 90 -10.71 -10.20 8.80
C LYS A 90 -9.69 -9.37 8.01
N TRP A 91 -9.49 -8.13 8.42
CA TRP A 91 -8.61 -7.18 7.73
C TRP A 91 -7.35 -6.90 8.52
N GLU A 92 -6.24 -6.72 7.81
CA GLU A 92 -4.96 -6.26 8.35
C GLU A 92 -4.38 -5.18 7.45
N ILE A 93 -3.81 -4.12 8.04
CA ILE A 93 -3.02 -3.12 7.33
C ILE A 93 -1.58 -3.29 7.74
N LYS A 94 -0.70 -3.45 6.74
CA LYS A 94 0.69 -3.76 6.97
C LYS A 94 1.61 -2.92 6.10
N ARG A 95 2.65 -2.36 6.71
CA ARG A 95 3.78 -1.78 6.00
C ARG A 95 4.78 -2.88 5.66
N ILE A 96 5.18 -2.99 4.41
CA ILE A 96 6.09 -4.05 3.95
C ILE A 96 7.54 -3.65 4.11
N GLY A 97 7.90 -2.43 3.73
CA GLY A 97 9.29 -1.98 3.69
C GLY A 97 10.11 -2.62 2.56
N ASN A 98 11.23 -2.03 2.22
CA ASN A 98 12.02 -2.35 1.01
C ASN A 98 12.85 -3.64 1.08
N ARG A 99 12.83 -4.38 2.19
CA ARG A 99 13.74 -5.53 2.39
C ARG A 99 13.25 -6.84 1.79
N ASN A 100 11.95 -6.99 1.57
CA ASN A 100 11.37 -8.23 1.07
C ASN A 100 10.78 -8.05 -0.33
N ARG A 101 11.59 -8.26 -1.35
CA ARG A 101 11.20 -8.13 -2.76
C ARG A 101 10.11 -9.12 -3.20
N MET A 102 9.91 -10.20 -2.46
CA MET A 102 8.92 -11.24 -2.71
C MET A 102 7.76 -11.22 -1.72
N ALA A 103 7.57 -10.12 -0.98
CA ALA A 103 6.52 -10.03 0.03
C ALA A 103 5.12 -10.32 -0.51
N ILE A 104 4.83 -9.92 -1.75
CA ILE A 104 3.53 -10.19 -2.39
C ILE A 104 3.30 -11.66 -2.70
N ALA A 105 4.35 -12.48 -2.82
CA ALA A 105 4.21 -13.92 -3.09
C ALA A 105 3.59 -14.70 -1.91
N ALA A 106 3.44 -14.08 -0.76
CA ALA A 106 2.71 -14.62 0.39
C ALA A 106 1.18 -14.58 0.21
N PHE A 107 0.68 -13.96 -0.87
CA PHE A 107 -0.75 -13.83 -1.14
C PHE A 107 -1.20 -14.77 -2.26
N GLU A 108 -2.42 -15.27 -2.15
CA GLU A 108 -3.04 -16.23 -3.07
C GLU A 108 -2.88 -15.84 -4.55
N GLN A 109 -3.01 -14.56 -4.87
CA GLN A 109 -2.90 -14.07 -6.24
C GLN A 109 -1.49 -14.13 -6.81
N TYR A 110 -0.46 -14.26 -5.96
CA TYR A 110 0.95 -14.10 -6.32
C TYR A 110 1.86 -15.26 -5.88
N GLU A 111 1.32 -16.32 -5.27
CA GLU A 111 2.10 -17.47 -4.78
C GLU A 111 2.99 -18.11 -5.86
N HIS A 112 2.52 -18.12 -7.12
CA HIS A 112 3.26 -18.64 -8.26
C HIS A 112 4.59 -17.91 -8.52
N LEU A 113 4.77 -16.68 -8.02
CA LEU A 113 6.01 -15.92 -8.17
C LEU A 113 7.17 -16.60 -7.43
N ILE A 114 6.90 -17.40 -6.40
CA ILE A 114 7.94 -18.21 -5.72
C ILE A 114 8.54 -19.23 -6.68
N ALA A 115 7.70 -19.92 -7.44
CA ALA A 115 8.16 -20.88 -8.43
C ALA A 115 8.90 -20.21 -9.60
N LEU A 116 8.39 -19.04 -10.03
CA LEU A 116 9.00 -18.23 -11.07
C LEU A 116 10.39 -17.72 -10.66
N GLU A 117 10.53 -17.16 -9.45
CA GLU A 117 11.82 -16.73 -8.89
C GLU A 117 12.81 -17.87 -8.81
N ARG A 118 12.35 -19.04 -8.38
CA ARG A 118 13.18 -20.25 -8.33
C ARG A 118 13.64 -20.67 -9.72
N ALA A 119 12.76 -20.69 -10.71
CA ALA A 119 13.11 -21.05 -12.09
C ALA A 119 14.12 -20.05 -12.69
N ALA A 120 13.88 -18.74 -12.54
CA ALA A 120 14.76 -17.69 -13.03
C ALA A 120 16.19 -17.77 -12.42
N LYS A 121 16.30 -18.24 -11.18
CA LYS A 121 17.60 -18.40 -10.49
C LYS A 121 18.49 -19.46 -11.17
N TYR A 122 17.90 -20.46 -11.81
CA TYR A 122 18.63 -21.56 -12.47
C TYR A 122 18.69 -21.41 -14.00
N ASP A 123 17.98 -20.46 -14.57
CA ASP A 123 17.94 -20.19 -16.02
C ASP A 123 18.24 -18.71 -16.31
N PRO A 124 19.50 -18.38 -16.70
CA PRO A 124 19.88 -17.01 -17.04
C PRO A 124 19.09 -16.42 -18.22
N GLY A 125 18.64 -17.23 -19.17
CA GLY A 125 17.82 -16.79 -20.30
C GLY A 125 16.43 -16.35 -19.82
N LEU A 126 15.81 -17.14 -18.94
CA LEU A 126 14.55 -16.81 -18.31
C LEU A 126 14.69 -15.56 -17.43
N ALA A 127 15.76 -15.46 -16.63
CA ALA A 127 16.04 -14.29 -15.79
C ALA A 127 16.17 -13.01 -16.63
N ALA A 128 16.89 -13.07 -17.76
CA ALA A 128 17.04 -11.94 -18.67
C ALA A 128 15.72 -11.54 -19.33
N ALA A 129 14.89 -12.52 -19.73
CA ALA A 129 13.58 -12.28 -20.34
C ALA A 129 12.56 -11.68 -19.37
N LEU A 130 12.57 -12.10 -18.10
CA LEU A 130 11.66 -11.59 -17.07
C LEU A 130 12.07 -10.21 -16.55
N GLY A 131 13.35 -9.90 -16.53
CA GLY A 131 13.88 -8.69 -15.90
C GLY A 131 13.54 -8.64 -14.40
N SER A 132 13.23 -7.45 -13.89
CA SER A 132 12.81 -7.22 -12.48
C SER A 132 11.32 -6.97 -12.32
N ASP A 133 10.54 -7.04 -13.39
CA ASP A 133 9.14 -6.58 -13.43
C ASP A 133 8.17 -7.45 -12.63
N TYR A 134 8.58 -8.66 -12.25
CA TYR A 134 7.79 -9.57 -11.41
C TYR A 134 8.06 -9.38 -9.91
N THR A 135 9.09 -8.62 -9.54
CA THR A 135 9.41 -8.32 -8.13
C THR A 135 8.81 -6.98 -7.73
N ILE A 136 7.72 -7.02 -6.98
CA ILE A 136 6.98 -5.82 -6.58
C ILE A 136 6.99 -5.74 -5.06
N THR A 137 7.40 -4.59 -4.54
CA THR A 137 7.41 -4.32 -3.10
C THR A 137 6.53 -3.11 -2.80
N PRO A 138 5.25 -3.32 -2.47
CA PRO A 138 4.36 -2.24 -2.03
C PRO A 138 4.86 -1.61 -0.74
N ASP A 139 4.60 -0.31 -0.55
CA ASP A 139 4.97 0.37 0.69
C ASP A 139 3.98 0.00 1.81
N VAL A 140 2.67 0.06 1.54
CA VAL A 140 1.59 -0.34 2.46
C VAL A 140 0.60 -1.25 1.75
N ILE A 141 0.11 -2.27 2.44
CA ILE A 141 -0.89 -3.21 1.91
C ILE A 141 -2.08 -3.35 2.85
N ILE A 142 -3.22 -3.70 2.26
CA ILE A 142 -4.41 -4.14 2.97
C ILE A 142 -4.61 -5.63 2.66
N ILE A 143 -4.65 -6.43 3.71
CA ILE A 143 -4.76 -7.88 3.64
C ILE A 143 -6.17 -8.29 4.05
N GLN A 144 -6.74 -9.22 3.31
CA GLN A 144 -7.94 -9.94 3.71
C GLN A 144 -7.55 -11.36 4.10
N HIS A 145 -7.67 -11.67 5.39
CA HIS A 145 -7.44 -13.02 5.90
C HIS A 145 -8.60 -13.93 5.55
N LEU A 146 -8.33 -15.24 5.53
CA LEU A 146 -9.33 -16.25 5.27
C LEU A 146 -10.33 -16.31 6.43
N LEU A 147 -11.54 -16.78 6.12
CA LEU A 147 -12.61 -16.99 7.08
C LEU A 147 -12.84 -18.49 7.29
N SER A 148 -12.98 -18.90 8.53
CA SER A 148 -13.42 -20.25 8.88
C SER A 148 -14.86 -20.47 8.46
N ASP A 149 -15.24 -21.73 8.24
CA ASP A 149 -16.63 -22.10 7.93
C ASP A 149 -17.61 -21.65 9.02
N GLY A 150 -17.19 -21.65 10.28
CA GLY A 150 -18.00 -21.16 11.39
C GLY A 150 -18.29 -19.65 11.30
N GLU A 151 -17.32 -18.85 10.84
CA GLU A 151 -17.51 -17.41 10.63
C GLU A 151 -18.40 -17.14 9.42
N ILE A 152 -18.20 -17.89 8.32
CA ILE A 152 -19.02 -17.76 7.11
C ILE A 152 -20.47 -18.16 7.38
N ASN A 153 -20.69 -19.19 8.20
CA ASN A 153 -21.99 -19.76 8.52
C ASN A 153 -22.71 -19.03 9.67
N SER A 154 -22.20 -17.91 10.13
CA SER A 154 -22.86 -17.11 11.16
C SER A 154 -23.58 -15.90 10.51
N PRO A 155 -24.90 -15.69 10.77
CA PRO A 155 -25.78 -16.39 11.70
C PRO A 155 -26.55 -17.60 11.12
N PHE A 156 -26.35 -17.93 9.85
CA PHE A 156 -27.03 -19.06 9.20
C PHE A 156 -26.08 -19.78 8.24
N PRO A 157 -26.33 -21.09 7.93
CA PRO A 157 -25.48 -21.88 7.05
C PRO A 157 -25.42 -21.28 5.63
N VAL A 158 -24.21 -20.95 5.16
CA VAL A 158 -23.93 -20.42 3.81
C VAL A 158 -23.09 -21.41 3.01
N VAL A 159 -22.17 -22.14 3.67
CA VAL A 159 -21.24 -23.09 3.04
C VAL A 159 -21.27 -24.42 3.75
N ASP A 160 -21.02 -25.50 3.00
CA ASP A 160 -20.81 -26.85 3.47
C ASP A 160 -19.75 -27.59 2.64
N ASP A 161 -19.66 -28.90 2.77
CA ASP A 161 -18.68 -29.71 2.03
C ASP A 161 -18.96 -29.81 0.53
N THR A 162 -20.13 -29.38 0.07
CA THR A 162 -20.56 -29.45 -1.33
C THR A 162 -20.53 -28.13 -2.06
N VAL A 163 -20.72 -27.01 -1.34
CA VAL A 163 -20.77 -25.66 -1.93
C VAL A 163 -19.53 -24.84 -1.58
N SER A 164 -19.22 -23.85 -2.41
CA SER A 164 -18.10 -22.91 -2.23
C SER A 164 -16.70 -23.57 -2.12
N ARG A 165 -16.51 -24.72 -2.74
CA ARG A 165 -15.27 -25.53 -2.71
C ARG A 165 -14.06 -24.84 -3.35
N HIS A 166 -14.26 -23.76 -4.11
CA HIS A 166 -13.22 -22.99 -4.80
C HIS A 166 -13.17 -21.51 -4.36
N ALA A 167 -13.89 -21.17 -3.30
CA ALA A 167 -13.88 -19.80 -2.78
C ALA A 167 -12.54 -19.52 -2.09
N ALA A 168 -11.77 -18.57 -2.62
CA ALA A 168 -10.43 -18.25 -2.12
C ALA A 168 -10.44 -17.63 -0.70
N ILE A 169 -11.58 -17.11 -0.24
CA ILE A 169 -11.74 -16.56 1.11
C ILE A 169 -11.95 -17.64 2.19
N ARG A 170 -12.33 -18.86 1.80
CA ARG A 170 -12.69 -19.94 2.71
C ARG A 170 -11.45 -20.69 3.18
N GLU A 171 -11.19 -20.70 4.49
CA GLU A 171 -10.00 -21.31 5.09
C GLU A 171 -9.92 -22.82 4.85
N SER A 172 -11.05 -23.54 4.90
CA SER A 172 -11.11 -24.99 4.67
C SER A 172 -10.75 -25.43 3.25
N ASN A 173 -10.74 -24.51 2.28
CA ASN A 173 -10.27 -24.81 0.92
C ASN A 173 -8.73 -24.77 0.81
N GLY A 174 -8.02 -24.39 1.89
CA GLY A 174 -6.60 -24.07 1.86
C GLY A 174 -6.33 -22.77 1.10
N GLY A 175 -5.09 -22.34 1.10
CA GLY A 175 -4.67 -21.14 0.38
C GLY A 175 -4.05 -20.10 1.30
N ASN A 176 -3.68 -18.98 0.69
CA ASN A 176 -3.03 -17.87 1.36
C ASN A 176 -4.01 -16.69 1.54
N PRO A 177 -3.73 -15.77 2.48
CA PRO A 177 -4.47 -14.53 2.55
C PRO A 177 -4.53 -13.80 1.20
N LEU A 178 -5.54 -12.96 1.02
CA LEU A 178 -5.72 -12.19 -0.22
C LEU A 178 -5.11 -10.81 -0.10
N LEU A 179 -4.36 -10.37 -1.10
CA LEU A 179 -3.95 -8.96 -1.23
C LEU A 179 -5.17 -8.15 -1.70
N HIS A 180 -5.80 -7.41 -0.78
CA HIS A 180 -6.97 -6.59 -1.10
C HIS A 180 -6.59 -5.29 -1.81
N ALA A 181 -5.59 -4.58 -1.29
CA ALA A 181 -5.08 -3.35 -1.88
C ALA A 181 -3.58 -3.19 -1.66
N SER A 182 -2.96 -2.47 -2.59
CA SER A 182 -1.56 -2.07 -2.55
C SER A 182 -1.48 -0.54 -2.68
N ILE A 183 -0.74 0.11 -1.81
CA ILE A 183 -0.55 1.54 -1.77
C ILE A 183 0.95 1.83 -1.96
N SER A 184 1.27 2.62 -2.98
CA SER A 184 2.61 3.13 -3.23
C SER A 184 2.71 4.56 -2.71
N SER A 185 3.63 4.79 -1.78
CA SER A 185 3.82 6.06 -1.08
C SER A 185 5.08 6.75 -1.58
N LYS A 186 4.94 7.87 -2.25
CA LYS A 186 6.09 8.65 -2.76
C LYS A 186 6.08 10.03 -2.15
N TRP A 187 7.04 10.31 -1.24
CA TRP A 187 7.13 11.58 -0.51
C TRP A 187 7.49 12.75 -1.41
N THR A 188 8.50 12.57 -2.27
CA THR A 188 8.98 13.66 -3.12
C THR A 188 8.13 13.80 -4.39
N ILE A 189 7.70 15.00 -4.70
CA ILE A 189 6.93 15.35 -5.91
C ILE A 189 7.89 15.41 -7.11
N ARG A 190 8.03 14.28 -7.81
CA ARG A 190 8.88 14.09 -8.99
C ARG A 190 8.15 13.28 -10.05
N SER A 191 8.39 13.60 -11.31
CA SER A 191 7.77 12.90 -12.45
C SER A 191 8.15 11.41 -12.53
N ASP A 192 9.42 11.08 -12.26
CA ASP A 192 9.90 9.70 -12.21
C ASP A 192 9.23 8.89 -11.10
N ARG A 193 8.92 9.49 -9.94
CA ARG A 193 8.20 8.84 -8.84
C ARG A 193 6.77 8.49 -9.22
N SER A 194 6.09 9.40 -9.92
CA SER A 194 4.75 9.15 -10.45
C SER A 194 4.74 8.01 -11.49
N GLN A 195 5.73 7.97 -12.39
CA GLN A 195 5.90 6.89 -13.35
C GLN A 195 6.20 5.55 -12.67
N ASN A 196 7.06 5.54 -11.63
CA ASN A 196 7.35 4.33 -10.86
C ASN A 196 6.10 3.76 -10.20
N SER A 197 5.27 4.57 -9.56
CA SER A 197 4.00 4.11 -8.97
C SER A 197 3.08 3.48 -10.01
N ARG A 198 3.01 4.06 -11.21
CA ARG A 198 2.24 3.52 -12.33
C ARG A 198 2.78 2.18 -12.80
N SER A 199 4.10 2.04 -12.95
CA SER A 199 4.76 0.80 -13.34
C SER A 199 4.56 -0.29 -12.28
N GLU A 200 4.69 0.03 -11.00
CA GLU A 200 4.40 -0.87 -9.89
C GLU A 200 2.96 -1.40 -9.95
N ALA A 201 1.98 -0.52 -10.18
CA ALA A 201 0.58 -0.91 -10.31
C ALA A 201 0.32 -1.81 -11.53
N LEU A 202 0.92 -1.49 -12.69
CA LEU A 202 0.83 -2.31 -13.90
C LEU A 202 1.46 -3.70 -13.70
N ASN A 203 2.59 -3.78 -13.02
CA ASN A 203 3.26 -5.03 -12.73
C ASN A 203 2.45 -5.89 -11.76
N LEU A 204 1.80 -5.30 -10.77
CA LEU A 204 0.84 -6.00 -9.91
C LEU A 204 -0.29 -6.62 -10.75
N ILE A 205 -0.87 -5.87 -11.69
CA ILE A 205 -1.96 -6.35 -12.55
C ILE A 205 -1.46 -7.47 -13.48
N ARG A 206 -0.31 -7.32 -14.10
CA ARG A 206 0.26 -8.29 -15.06
C ARG A 206 0.60 -9.63 -14.40
N ASN A 207 1.19 -9.58 -13.21
CA ASN A 207 1.67 -10.76 -12.51
C ASN A 207 0.60 -11.44 -11.67
N ARG A 208 -0.61 -10.91 -11.64
CA ARG A 208 -1.69 -11.45 -10.84
C ARG A 208 -2.31 -12.68 -11.50
N LYS A 209 -2.61 -13.67 -10.70
CA LYS A 209 -3.55 -14.75 -11.01
C LYS A 209 -4.83 -14.54 -10.20
N ARG A 210 -6.00 -14.79 -10.80
CA ARG A 210 -7.34 -14.61 -10.20
C ARG A 210 -7.77 -13.13 -10.04
N HIS A 211 -8.59 -12.76 -9.02
CA HIS A 211 -9.20 -11.42 -8.91
C HIS A 211 -8.21 -10.26 -8.73
N VAL A 212 -8.54 -9.07 -9.25
CA VAL A 212 -7.69 -7.85 -9.17
C VAL A 212 -7.70 -7.27 -7.76
N PRO A 213 -6.57 -7.12 -7.07
CA PRO A 213 -6.51 -6.25 -5.91
C PRO A 213 -6.72 -4.79 -6.34
N HIS A 214 -7.35 -3.99 -5.48
CA HIS A 214 -7.41 -2.56 -5.71
C HIS A 214 -6.01 -1.96 -5.58
N SER A 215 -5.44 -1.44 -6.68
CA SER A 215 -4.21 -0.66 -6.65
C SER A 215 -4.56 0.82 -6.75
N ARG A 216 -4.06 1.62 -5.81
CA ARG A 216 -4.12 3.09 -5.87
C ARG A 216 -2.70 3.63 -5.69
N SER A 217 -2.32 4.51 -6.55
CA SER A 217 -1.12 5.37 -6.47
C SER A 217 -1.50 6.74 -5.93
#